data_4eb45ae2aefe476ea9bc8ee154065328
#
_entry.id   4eb45ae2aefe476ea9bc8ee154065328
#
_cell.length_a   1.000
_cell.length_b   1.000
_cell.length_c   1.000
_cell.angle_alpha   90.00
_cell.angle_beta   90.00
_cell.angle_gamma   90.00
#
_symmetry.space_group_name_H-M   'P 1'
#
loop_
_entity.id
_entity.type
_entity.pdbx_description
1 polymer ?
#
loop_
_entity_poly.entity_id
_entity_poly.type
_entity_poly.pdbx_seq_one_letter_code
_entity_poly.pdbx_strand_id
1 'polypeptide(L)' 'MLQGLSTPQLCALWRKSSAGLRAAPTVAARAHVVAARGVLLDELERREPEAMAEWLESGGLEPDGPSDYLLRQV' A
#
# COMPACT_ATOMS: atom_id res chain seq x y z
N MET A 1 -0.72 3.48 -15.30
CA MET A 1 0.53 2.83 -14.90
C MET A 1 0.30 1.69 -13.92
N LEU A 2 -0.32 1.95 -12.78
CA LEU A 2 -0.59 0.88 -11.81
C LEU A 2 -1.72 -0.06 -12.22
N GLN A 3 -2.57 0.36 -13.15
CA GLN A 3 -3.68 -0.46 -13.63
C GLN A 3 -3.22 -1.77 -14.26
N GLY A 4 -1.98 -1.82 -14.76
CA GLY A 4 -1.42 -3.03 -15.36
C GLY A 4 -0.94 -4.05 -14.34
N LEU A 5 -0.89 -3.70 -13.06
CA LEU A 5 -0.41 -4.59 -12.00
C LEU A 5 -1.56 -5.31 -11.33
N SER A 6 -1.33 -6.56 -10.94
CA SER A 6 -2.31 -7.31 -10.16
C SER A 6 -2.38 -6.81 -8.73
N THR A 7 -3.46 -7.13 -8.02
CA THR A 7 -3.58 -6.76 -6.61
C THR A 7 -2.44 -7.36 -5.76
N PRO A 8 -2.05 -8.64 -5.92
CA PRO A 8 -0.87 -9.15 -5.20
C PRO A 8 0.41 -8.38 -5.49
N GLN A 9 0.60 -7.93 -6.74
CA GLN A 9 1.78 -7.13 -7.10
C GLN A 9 1.75 -5.77 -6.39
N LEU A 10 0.59 -5.14 -6.28
CA LEU A 10 0.45 -3.88 -5.55
C LEU A 10 0.73 -4.07 -4.06
N CYS A 11 0.27 -5.17 -3.49
CA CYS A 11 0.55 -5.49 -2.09
C CYS A 11 2.04 -5.70 -1.86
N ALA A 12 2.74 -6.35 -2.79
CA ALA A 12 4.19 -6.52 -2.71
C ALA A 12 4.90 -5.18 -2.76
N LEU A 13 4.45 -4.27 -3.62
CA LEU A 13 5.00 -2.91 -3.68
C LEU A 13 4.77 -2.15 -2.38
N TRP A 14 3.61 -2.35 -1.77
CA TRP A 14 3.31 -1.73 -0.47
C TRP A 14 4.33 -2.15 0.58
N ARG A 15 4.58 -3.46 0.72
CA ARG A 15 5.56 -3.97 1.66
C ARG A 15 6.96 -3.43 1.37
N LYS A 16 7.33 -3.40 0.10
CA LYS A 16 8.61 -2.86 -0.34
C LYS A 16 8.76 -1.38 0.01
N SER A 17 7.68 -0.61 -0.15
CA SER A 17 7.68 0.80 0.17
C SER A 17 7.85 1.05 1.67
N SER A 18 7.33 0.15 2.51
CA SER A 18 7.52 0.25 3.97
C SER A 18 9.00 0.11 4.33
N ALA A 19 9.70 -0.85 3.72
CA ALA A 19 11.14 -1.00 3.91
C ALA A 19 11.90 0.21 3.40
N GLY A 20 11.50 0.74 2.24
CA GLY A 20 12.11 1.95 1.68
C GLY A 20 11.94 3.15 2.59
N LEU A 21 10.77 3.27 3.22
CA LEU A 21 10.50 4.37 4.14
C LEU A 21 11.42 4.32 5.36
N ARG A 22 11.61 3.12 5.93
CA ARG A 22 12.50 2.94 7.08
C ARG A 22 13.95 3.20 6.72
N ALA A 23 14.35 2.88 5.49
CA ALA A 23 15.73 3.00 5.04
C ALA A 23 16.04 4.37 4.41
N ALA A 24 15.04 5.25 4.25
CA ALA A 24 15.24 6.53 3.57
C ALA A 24 16.26 7.40 4.34
N PRO A 25 17.37 7.79 3.68
CA PRO A 25 18.44 8.52 4.36
C PRO A 25 18.18 10.02 4.52
N THR A 26 17.24 10.58 3.76
CA THR A 26 16.97 12.02 3.78
C THR A 26 15.48 12.29 3.80
N VAL A 27 15.12 13.53 4.13
CA VAL A 27 13.73 13.98 4.10
C VAL A 27 13.18 13.90 2.67
N ALA A 28 14.00 14.27 1.68
CA ALA A 28 13.56 14.20 0.27
C ALA A 28 13.27 12.77 -0.16
N ALA A 29 14.14 11.82 0.20
CA ALA A 29 13.93 10.40 -0.12
C ALA A 29 12.67 9.88 0.55
N ARG A 30 12.44 10.25 1.80
CA ARG A 30 11.23 9.86 2.53
C ARG A 30 9.98 10.42 1.85
N ALA A 31 10.02 11.67 1.40
CA ALA A 31 8.88 12.29 0.73
C ALA A 31 8.52 11.56 -0.56
N HIS A 32 9.51 11.09 -1.31
CA HIS A 32 9.27 10.30 -2.52
C HIS A 32 8.55 8.99 -2.20
N VAL A 33 8.97 8.30 -1.13
CA VAL A 33 8.32 7.05 -0.72
C VAL A 33 6.89 7.31 -0.27
N VAL A 34 6.65 8.37 0.50
CA VAL A 34 5.31 8.72 0.96
C VAL A 34 4.40 9.01 -0.23
N ALA A 35 4.88 9.75 -1.22
CA ALA A 35 4.11 10.05 -2.43
C ALA A 35 3.75 8.76 -3.19
N ALA A 36 4.70 7.84 -3.34
CA ALA A 36 4.45 6.56 -4.01
C ALA A 36 3.42 5.73 -3.24
N ARG A 37 3.48 5.73 -1.91
CA ARG A 37 2.50 5.00 -1.09
C ARG A 37 1.11 5.57 -1.26
N GLY A 38 0.97 6.90 -1.39
CA GLY A 38 -0.32 7.53 -1.67
C GLY A 38 -0.93 7.06 -2.98
N VAL A 39 -0.11 6.96 -4.02
CA VAL A 39 -0.56 6.47 -5.33
C VAL A 39 -1.01 5.01 -5.23
N LEU A 40 -0.27 4.17 -4.49
CA LEU A 40 -0.64 2.78 -4.27
C LEU A 40 -1.98 2.66 -3.52
N LEU A 41 -2.17 3.46 -2.47
CA LEU A 41 -3.42 3.46 -1.72
C LEU A 41 -4.61 3.87 -2.59
N ASP A 42 -4.44 4.89 -3.42
CA ASP A 42 -5.50 5.35 -4.31
C ASP A 42 -5.93 4.24 -5.27
N GLU A 43 -4.97 3.52 -5.84
CA GLU A 43 -5.28 2.43 -6.76
C GLU A 43 -5.96 1.26 -6.06
N LEU A 44 -5.48 0.89 -4.86
CA LEU A 44 -6.09 -0.18 -4.08
C LEU A 44 -7.50 0.18 -3.65
N GLU A 45 -7.74 1.43 -3.25
CA GLU A 45 -9.06 1.89 -2.88
C GLU A 45 -10.01 1.86 -4.08
N ARG A 46 -9.53 2.21 -5.26
CA ARG A 46 -10.33 2.16 -6.47
C ARG A 46 -10.78 0.73 -6.79
N ARG A 47 -9.88 -0.24 -6.56
CA ARG A 47 -10.18 -1.65 -6.86
C ARG A 47 -11.05 -2.32 -5.81
N GLU A 48 -10.75 -2.07 -4.54
CA GLU A 48 -11.35 -2.79 -3.41
C GLU A 48 -11.71 -1.81 -2.30
N PRO A 49 -12.72 -0.95 -2.51
CA PRO A 49 -13.03 0.10 -1.53
C PRO A 49 -13.48 -0.45 -0.18
N GLU A 50 -14.21 -1.58 -0.15
CA GLU A 50 -14.68 -2.14 1.11
C GLU A 50 -13.56 -2.74 1.93
N ALA A 51 -12.65 -3.50 1.28
CA ALA A 51 -11.51 -4.09 1.95
C ALA A 51 -10.58 -3.01 2.49
N MET A 52 -10.38 -1.93 1.73
CA MET A 52 -9.55 -0.83 2.16
C MET A 52 -10.17 -0.09 3.35
N ALA A 53 -11.49 0.07 3.36
CA ALA A 53 -12.19 0.68 4.49
C ALA A 53 -12.00 -0.16 5.76
N GLU A 54 -12.12 -1.48 5.65
CA GLU A 54 -11.91 -2.38 6.79
C GLU A 54 -10.50 -2.25 7.33
N TRP A 55 -9.51 -2.21 6.45
CA TRP A 55 -8.11 -2.07 6.85
C TRP A 55 -7.90 -0.75 7.60
N LEU A 56 -8.45 0.34 7.08
CA LEU A 56 -8.31 1.66 7.73
C LEU A 56 -9.03 1.70 9.07
N GLU A 57 -10.18 1.03 9.19
CA GLU A 57 -10.90 0.94 10.47
C GLU A 57 -10.11 0.17 11.52
N SER A 58 -9.30 -0.79 11.11
CA SER A 58 -8.43 -1.54 12.02
C SER A 58 -7.21 -0.73 12.47
N GLY A 59 -7.04 0.48 11.95
CA GLY A 59 -5.94 1.38 12.29
C GLY A 59 -4.85 1.47 11.24
N GLY A 60 -4.89 0.62 10.21
CA GLY A 60 -3.93 0.67 9.11
C GLY A 60 -2.49 0.43 9.53
N LEU A 61 -2.25 -0.30 10.62
CA LEU A 61 -0.94 -0.43 11.23
C LEU A 61 -0.22 -1.74 10.94
N GLU A 62 -0.87 -2.69 10.27
CA GLU A 62 -0.24 -3.96 9.93
C GLU A 62 0.97 -3.74 9.02
N PRO A 63 2.12 -4.39 9.31
CA PRO A 63 3.32 -4.23 8.49
C PRO A 63 3.11 -4.59 7.02
N ASP A 64 2.25 -5.58 6.75
CA ASP A 64 1.96 -6.02 5.39
C ASP A 64 0.89 -5.16 4.72
N GLY A 65 0.44 -4.10 5.38
CA GLY A 65 -0.57 -3.21 4.83
C GLY A 65 -1.91 -3.91 4.70
N PRO A 66 -2.67 -3.59 3.65
CA PRO A 66 -4.01 -4.15 3.47
C PRO A 66 -4.04 -5.55 2.86
N SER A 67 -2.88 -6.22 2.72
CA SER A 67 -2.80 -7.50 2.02
C SER A 67 -3.78 -8.55 2.55
N ASP A 68 -3.88 -8.67 3.88
CA ASP A 68 -4.75 -9.66 4.49
C ASP A 68 -6.23 -9.45 4.13
N TYR A 69 -6.62 -8.19 3.96
CA TYR A 69 -8.00 -7.85 3.61
C TYR A 69 -8.26 -8.04 2.12
N LEU A 70 -7.28 -7.69 1.29
CA LEU A 70 -7.43 -7.75 -0.17
C LEU A 70 -7.33 -9.17 -0.70
N LEU A 71 -6.36 -9.95 -0.23
CA LEU A 71 -6.11 -11.29 -0.75
C LEU A 71 -7.06 -12.33 -0.18
N ARG A 72 -7.74 -12.02 0.90
CA ARG A 72 -8.73 -12.90 1.50
C ARG A 72 -9.93 -13.15 0.58
N GLN A 73 -10.14 -12.26 -0.37
CA GLN A 73 -11.29 -12.29 -1.26
C GLN A 73 -11.02 -13.07 -2.56
N VAL A 74 -9.84 -13.60 -2.72
CA VAL A 74 -9.44 -14.32 -3.94
C VAL A 74 -9.63 -15.85 -3.82
#